data_d6cc019aa0a5756cf63c46e0ad42a61b
#
_entry.id   d6cc019aa0a5756cf63c46e0ad42a61b
#
_cell.length_a   1.000
_cell.length_b   1.000
_cell.length_c   1.000
_cell.angle_alpha   90.00
_cell.angle_beta   90.00
_cell.angle_gamma   90.00
#
_symmetry.space_group_name_H-M   'P 1'
#
loop_
_entity.id
_entity.type
_entity.pdbx_description
1 polymer ?
#
loop_
_entity_poly.entity_id
_entity_poly.type
_entity_poly.pdbx_seq_one_letter_code
_entity_poly.pdbx_strand_id
1 'polypeptide(L)'
;VKHFLKSLAYIVFLSYGCHAATLSELRTSIRRNVRDTSTSASFQRYSDSDLTSLINEAQREITNSVWMLQTETSYVSAASTMFTNLPSDLLAVIKVGYLKTGATTRTDLPEKTLSGLTAMNPNWESQTGTPTNYYIRQRTDNTLKQIGLYPAPVSASTGTVYITYAVMPNDLSDSSDVPFNGASWLVPYHKGLSDYVSGRIKQIEGKTDEATGYFQLAGAEINRMRERLGELPNYTPGMVTGSVGTSGGTNR
;
A
#
# COMPACT_ATOMS: atom_id res chain seq x y z
N VAL A 1 15.71 58.32 32.81
CA VAL A 1 16.25 57.44 31.78
C VAL A 1 15.72 56.02 32.08
N LYS A 2 14.69 55.56 31.36
CA LYS A 2 14.08 54.27 31.55
C LYS A 2 14.80 53.27 30.62
N HIS A 3 15.51 52.31 31.19
CA HIS A 3 16.07 51.20 30.45
C HIS A 3 14.97 50.16 30.19
N PHE A 4 14.63 49.99 28.92
CA PHE A 4 13.79 48.90 28.41
C PHE A 4 14.66 47.65 28.21
N LEU A 5 14.59 46.68 29.13
CA LEU A 5 15.14 45.35 28.93
C LEU A 5 14.21 44.61 28.00
N LYS A 6 14.62 44.44 26.74
CA LYS A 6 13.96 43.50 25.79
C LYS A 6 14.46 42.10 26.14
N SER A 7 13.57 41.34 26.78
CA SER A 7 13.74 39.91 26.98
C SER A 7 13.53 39.20 25.64
N LEU A 8 14.64 38.79 25.03
CA LEU A 8 14.62 37.98 23.81
C LEU A 8 14.35 36.54 24.20
N ALA A 9 13.07 36.12 24.16
CA ALA A 9 12.71 34.72 24.30
C ALA A 9 13.23 33.96 23.09
N TYR A 10 14.33 33.24 23.25
CA TYR A 10 14.83 32.27 22.29
C TYR A 10 13.88 31.06 22.32
N ILE A 11 12.92 31.05 21.39
CA ILE A 11 12.12 29.85 21.11
C ILE A 11 13.06 28.88 20.39
N VAL A 12 13.67 27.99 21.15
CA VAL A 12 14.35 26.80 20.60
C VAL A 12 13.26 25.92 20.01
N PHE A 13 12.97 26.04 18.74
CA PHE A 13 12.29 25.00 17.98
C PHE A 13 13.19 23.76 17.99
N LEU A 14 13.01 22.91 18.99
CA LEU A 14 13.44 21.52 18.89
C LEU A 14 12.67 20.92 17.68
N SER A 15 13.30 20.98 16.52
CA SER A 15 12.91 20.15 15.40
C SER A 15 13.09 18.70 15.86
N TYR A 16 12.03 18.12 16.43
CA TYR A 16 11.92 16.67 16.51
C TYR A 16 11.89 16.18 15.06
N GLY A 17 13.08 15.95 14.51
CA GLY A 17 13.21 15.24 13.26
C GLY A 17 12.46 13.94 13.43
N CYS A 18 11.39 13.76 12.65
CA CYS A 18 10.61 12.53 12.66
C CYS A 18 11.57 11.44 12.18
N HIS A 19 12.20 10.73 13.11
CA HIS A 19 13.16 9.67 12.79
C HIS A 19 12.38 8.44 12.33
N ALA A 20 12.76 7.90 11.18
CA ALA A 20 12.17 6.68 10.68
C ALA A 20 12.54 5.51 11.61
N ALA A 21 11.55 4.86 12.18
CA ALA A 21 11.79 3.69 13.02
C ALA A 21 12.33 2.54 12.16
N THR A 22 13.49 2.00 12.54
CA THR A 22 14.07 0.79 11.95
C THR A 22 13.40 -0.47 12.46
N LEU A 23 13.65 -1.60 11.80
CA LEU A 23 13.17 -2.92 12.27
C LEU A 23 13.61 -3.20 13.70
N SER A 24 14.85 -2.86 14.06
CA SER A 24 15.37 -3.01 15.43
C SER A 24 14.59 -2.20 16.44
N GLU A 25 14.28 -0.94 16.12
CA GLU A 25 13.50 -0.04 16.99
C GLU A 25 12.05 -0.49 17.12
N LEU A 26 11.45 -0.99 16.03
CA LEU A 26 10.11 -1.58 16.08
C LEU A 26 10.06 -2.80 16.99
N ARG A 27 11.00 -3.75 16.84
CA ARG A 27 11.09 -4.92 17.74
C ARG A 27 11.21 -4.48 19.18
N THR A 28 12.05 -3.48 19.48
CA THR A 28 12.23 -2.94 20.84
C THR A 28 10.93 -2.31 21.35
N SER A 29 10.23 -1.54 20.54
CA SER A 29 8.95 -0.94 20.90
C SER A 29 7.87 -2.01 21.19
N ILE A 30 7.76 -3.01 20.33
CA ILE A 30 6.81 -4.12 20.49
C ILE A 30 7.11 -4.90 21.77
N ARG A 31 8.39 -5.27 22.02
CA ARG A 31 8.79 -5.97 23.25
C ARG A 31 8.40 -5.18 24.50
N ARG A 32 8.57 -3.86 24.48
CA ARG A 32 8.14 -2.98 25.59
C ARG A 32 6.63 -3.02 25.78
N ASN A 33 5.86 -2.93 24.71
CA ASN A 33 4.41 -2.95 24.76
C ASN A 33 3.86 -4.26 25.33
N VAL A 34 4.45 -5.39 24.93
CA VAL A 34 4.00 -6.72 25.40
C VAL A 34 4.67 -7.19 26.70
N ARG A 35 5.57 -6.37 27.28
CA ARG A 35 6.34 -6.67 28.49
C ARG A 35 7.27 -7.88 28.33
N ASP A 36 7.91 -7.99 27.17
CA ASP A 36 8.92 -9.00 26.85
C ASP A 36 10.30 -8.35 26.75
N THR A 37 10.75 -7.72 27.85
CA THR A 37 11.92 -6.84 27.90
C THR A 37 13.21 -7.52 28.36
N SER A 38 13.26 -8.85 28.37
CA SER A 38 14.50 -9.57 28.70
C SER A 38 15.61 -9.22 27.71
N THR A 39 16.80 -8.93 28.23
CA THR A 39 18.01 -8.68 27.41
C THR A 39 18.65 -9.99 26.92
N SER A 40 18.35 -11.10 27.53
CA SER A 40 18.81 -12.42 27.12
C SER A 40 17.81 -13.07 26.19
N ALA A 41 18.26 -13.45 24.98
CA ALA A 41 17.41 -14.09 23.97
C ALA A 41 16.74 -15.38 24.48
N SER A 42 17.40 -16.12 25.38
CA SER A 42 16.87 -17.36 25.98
C SER A 42 15.67 -17.14 26.90
N PHE A 43 15.45 -15.92 27.38
CA PHE A 43 14.32 -15.56 28.24
C PHE A 43 13.27 -14.69 27.57
N GLN A 44 13.46 -14.37 26.26
CA GLN A 44 12.46 -13.69 25.46
C GLN A 44 11.37 -14.67 25.03
N ARG A 45 10.10 -14.28 25.16
CA ARG A 45 8.96 -15.11 24.75
C ARG A 45 8.80 -15.17 23.23
N TYR A 46 9.21 -14.11 22.54
CA TYR A 46 9.15 -13.99 21.09
C TYR A 46 10.57 -13.80 20.54
N SER A 47 10.99 -14.63 19.62
CA SER A 47 12.26 -14.45 18.93
C SER A 47 12.24 -13.20 18.04
N ASP A 48 13.42 -12.69 17.65
CA ASP A 48 13.52 -11.61 16.67
C ASP A 48 12.94 -11.99 15.31
N SER A 49 13.05 -13.28 14.96
CA SER A 49 12.46 -13.83 13.72
C SER A 49 10.93 -13.79 13.77
N ASP A 50 10.32 -14.19 14.91
CA ASP A 50 8.86 -14.17 15.04
C ASP A 50 8.33 -12.75 14.98
N LEU A 51 8.98 -11.80 15.66
CA LEU A 51 8.61 -10.40 15.62
C LEU A 51 8.75 -9.82 14.21
N THR A 52 9.81 -10.18 13.48
CA THR A 52 9.99 -9.76 12.09
C THR A 52 8.87 -10.27 11.19
N SER A 53 8.51 -11.54 11.32
CA SER A 53 7.41 -12.14 10.56
C SER A 53 6.09 -11.42 10.83
N LEU A 54 5.78 -11.13 12.10
CA LEU A 54 4.57 -10.38 12.47
C LEU A 54 4.59 -8.93 11.96
N ILE A 55 5.76 -8.27 11.96
CA ILE A 55 5.90 -6.91 11.41
C ILE A 55 5.68 -6.93 9.90
N ASN A 56 6.26 -7.90 9.18
CA ASN A 56 6.09 -8.05 7.74
C ASN A 56 4.64 -8.37 7.34
N GLU A 57 3.96 -9.22 8.11
CA GLU A 57 2.53 -9.49 7.93
C GLU A 57 1.71 -8.21 8.15
N ALA A 58 1.96 -7.49 9.23
CA ALA A 58 1.24 -6.26 9.56
C ALA A 58 1.44 -5.16 8.52
N GLN A 59 2.66 -4.92 8.04
CA GLN A 59 2.88 -3.89 7.02
C GLN A 59 2.19 -4.24 5.70
N ARG A 60 2.15 -5.53 5.30
CA ARG A 60 1.40 -5.99 4.12
C ARG A 60 -0.10 -5.78 4.29
N GLU A 61 -0.65 -6.13 5.46
CA GLU A 61 -2.08 -5.97 5.75
C GLU A 61 -2.51 -4.50 5.76
N ILE A 62 -1.73 -3.62 6.41
CA ILE A 62 -1.97 -2.18 6.41
C ILE A 62 -1.89 -1.62 4.99
N THR A 63 -0.84 -1.96 4.23
CA THR A 63 -0.67 -1.49 2.85
C THR A 63 -1.82 -1.95 1.96
N ASN A 64 -2.26 -3.21 2.08
CA ASN A 64 -3.39 -3.73 1.32
C ASN A 64 -4.71 -3.01 1.66
N SER A 65 -4.89 -2.58 2.92
CA SER A 65 -6.11 -1.89 3.35
C SER A 65 -6.20 -0.44 2.91
N VAL A 66 -5.07 0.22 2.63
CA VAL A 66 -5.00 1.68 2.37
C VAL A 66 -4.44 2.01 0.99
N TRP A 67 -3.71 1.09 0.33
CA TRP A 67 -2.99 1.30 -0.93
C TRP A 67 -2.04 2.51 -0.89
N MET A 68 -1.37 2.68 0.24
CA MET A 68 -0.55 3.85 0.52
C MET A 68 0.74 3.92 -0.31
N LEU A 69 1.29 2.77 -0.70
CA LEU A 69 2.46 2.71 -1.55
C LEU A 69 2.01 2.63 -3.01
N GLN A 70 2.24 3.69 -3.77
CA GLN A 70 1.88 3.77 -5.18
C GLN A 70 3.12 4.07 -6.01
N THR A 71 3.21 3.45 -7.17
CA THR A 71 4.29 3.67 -8.13
C THR A 71 3.75 3.64 -9.55
N GLU A 72 4.54 4.13 -10.50
CA GLU A 72 4.22 4.07 -11.92
C GLU A 72 5.30 3.25 -12.65
N THR A 73 4.86 2.37 -13.51
CA THR A 73 5.72 1.67 -14.49
C THR A 73 5.22 1.93 -15.89
N SER A 74 6.07 1.67 -16.88
CA SER A 74 5.66 1.80 -18.27
C SER A 74 6.25 0.70 -19.15
N TYR A 75 5.55 0.38 -20.22
CA TYR A 75 6.06 -0.49 -21.27
C TYR A 75 5.62 0.01 -22.65
N VAL A 76 6.40 -0.36 -23.67
CA VAL A 76 6.04 -0.04 -25.06
C VAL A 76 5.12 -1.14 -25.58
N SER A 77 3.93 -0.76 -26.05
CA SER A 77 3.01 -1.69 -26.69
C SER A 77 3.53 -2.09 -28.07
N ALA A 78 3.56 -3.38 -28.35
CA ALA A 78 3.88 -3.88 -29.69
C ALA A 78 2.61 -4.10 -30.52
N ALA A 79 2.73 -4.01 -31.83
CA ALA A 79 1.62 -4.28 -32.73
C ALA A 79 1.13 -5.74 -32.54
N SER A 80 -0.19 -5.91 -32.53
CA SER A 80 -0.87 -7.19 -32.34
C SER A 80 -0.57 -7.92 -31.02
N THR A 81 0.13 -7.27 -30.08
CA THR A 81 0.34 -7.82 -28.74
C THR A 81 -0.81 -7.38 -27.85
N MET A 82 -1.66 -8.34 -27.47
CA MET A 82 -2.86 -8.04 -26.70
C MET A 82 -2.57 -7.79 -25.23
N PHE A 83 -1.51 -8.39 -24.65
CA PHE A 83 -1.27 -8.33 -23.20
C PHE A 83 0.21 -8.42 -22.85
N THR A 84 0.52 -7.88 -21.66
CA THR A 84 1.84 -7.98 -21.02
C THR A 84 1.69 -8.36 -19.57
N ASN A 85 2.75 -8.90 -18.96
CA ASN A 85 2.74 -9.23 -17.54
C ASN A 85 2.79 -7.95 -16.69
N LEU A 86 2.01 -7.95 -15.63
CA LEU A 86 2.09 -6.94 -14.59
C LEU A 86 3.24 -7.24 -13.63
N PRO A 87 3.78 -6.22 -12.91
CA PRO A 87 4.78 -6.44 -11.87
C PRO A 87 4.33 -7.43 -10.80
N SER A 88 5.26 -8.24 -10.29
CA SER A 88 4.97 -9.27 -9.29
C SER A 88 4.57 -8.70 -7.92
N ASP A 89 4.99 -7.48 -7.62
CA ASP A 89 4.68 -6.73 -6.40
C ASP A 89 3.37 -5.93 -6.49
N LEU A 90 2.62 -6.08 -7.60
CA LEU A 90 1.39 -5.37 -7.84
C LEU A 90 0.25 -5.89 -6.93
N LEU A 91 -0.31 -5.00 -6.10
CA LEU A 91 -1.54 -5.22 -5.36
C LEU A 91 -2.78 -4.94 -6.21
N ALA A 92 -2.87 -3.73 -6.74
CA ALA A 92 -4.01 -3.27 -7.53
C ALA A 92 -3.57 -2.25 -8.58
N VAL A 93 -4.16 -2.31 -9.76
CA VAL A 93 -4.02 -1.25 -10.77
C VAL A 93 -4.92 -0.09 -10.38
N ILE A 94 -4.36 1.12 -10.34
CA ILE A 94 -5.08 2.34 -9.97
C ILE A 94 -5.50 3.09 -11.23
N LYS A 95 -4.55 3.24 -12.17
CA LYS A 95 -4.76 4.02 -13.38
C LYS A 95 -3.91 3.46 -14.52
N VAL A 96 -4.47 3.46 -15.71
CA VAL A 96 -3.73 3.13 -16.93
C VAL A 96 -3.84 4.29 -17.92
N GLY A 97 -2.69 4.76 -18.38
CA GLY A 97 -2.60 5.80 -19.38
C GLY A 97 -1.91 5.28 -20.64
N TYR A 98 -2.31 5.77 -21.80
CA TYR A 98 -1.75 5.44 -23.10
C TYR A 98 -1.25 6.68 -23.81
N LEU A 99 0.01 6.65 -24.23
CA LEU A 99 0.63 7.68 -25.05
C LEU A 99 0.96 7.08 -26.41
N LYS A 100 0.14 7.38 -27.41
CA LYS A 100 0.39 6.92 -28.78
C LYS A 100 1.71 7.51 -29.31
N THR A 101 2.46 6.73 -30.06
CA THR A 101 3.70 7.19 -30.70
C THR A 101 3.43 8.44 -31.56
N GLY A 102 4.20 9.50 -31.33
CA GLY A 102 4.04 10.80 -31.99
C GLY A 102 2.98 11.72 -31.37
N ALA A 103 2.24 11.26 -30.35
CA ALA A 103 1.33 12.12 -29.59
C ALA A 103 2.08 12.79 -28.43
N THR A 104 1.59 13.95 -27.97
CA THR A 104 2.12 14.70 -26.83
C THR A 104 1.28 14.55 -25.57
N THR A 105 0.08 14.01 -25.70
CA THR A 105 -0.88 13.89 -24.60
C THR A 105 -1.21 12.44 -24.30
N ARG A 106 -1.09 12.06 -23.03
CA ARG A 106 -1.50 10.75 -22.51
C ARG A 106 -3.03 10.71 -22.45
N THR A 107 -3.62 9.61 -22.90
CA THR A 107 -5.06 9.32 -22.78
C THR A 107 -5.24 8.29 -21.67
N ASP A 108 -6.15 8.55 -20.73
CA ASP A 108 -6.52 7.59 -19.72
C ASP A 108 -7.43 6.51 -20.32
N LEU A 109 -7.10 5.24 -20.05
CA LEU A 109 -7.87 4.10 -20.49
C LEU A 109 -8.76 3.61 -19.32
N PRO A 110 -10.09 3.53 -19.50
CA PRO A 110 -10.97 2.89 -18.52
C PRO A 110 -10.81 1.37 -18.54
N GLU A 111 -11.01 0.76 -17.35
CA GLU A 111 -11.04 -0.69 -17.21
C GLU A 111 -12.32 -1.28 -17.80
N LYS A 112 -12.20 -2.44 -18.45
CA LYS A 112 -13.30 -3.31 -18.85
C LYS A 112 -13.08 -4.72 -18.33
N THR A 113 -14.15 -5.34 -17.89
CA THR A 113 -14.12 -6.77 -17.56
C THR A 113 -14.15 -7.62 -18.83
N LEU A 114 -13.59 -8.83 -18.77
CA LEU A 114 -13.63 -9.76 -19.93
C LEU A 114 -15.07 -10.05 -20.36
N SER A 115 -16.00 -10.24 -19.43
CA SER A 115 -17.41 -10.40 -19.73
C SER A 115 -18.03 -9.15 -20.41
N GLY A 116 -17.62 -7.96 -19.97
CA GLY A 116 -18.04 -6.71 -20.58
C GLY A 116 -17.54 -6.56 -22.01
N LEU A 117 -16.30 -6.96 -22.30
CA LEU A 117 -15.76 -6.97 -23.67
C LEU A 117 -16.51 -7.97 -24.55
N THR A 118 -16.77 -9.19 -24.07
CA THR A 118 -17.54 -10.22 -24.80
C THR A 118 -18.98 -9.76 -25.07
N ALA A 119 -19.63 -9.08 -24.13
CA ALA A 119 -20.97 -8.54 -24.33
C ALA A 119 -21.00 -7.39 -25.37
N MET A 120 -19.93 -6.56 -25.41
CA MET A 120 -19.81 -5.50 -26.44
C MET A 120 -19.55 -6.06 -27.83
N ASN A 121 -18.68 -7.05 -27.95
CA ASN A 121 -18.31 -7.69 -29.20
C ASN A 121 -17.82 -9.12 -28.93
N PRO A 122 -18.56 -10.16 -29.37
CA PRO A 122 -18.13 -11.55 -29.17
C PRO A 122 -16.76 -11.87 -29.76
N ASN A 123 -16.33 -11.12 -30.80
CA ASN A 123 -15.04 -11.27 -31.48
C ASN A 123 -14.01 -10.23 -31.01
N TRP A 124 -14.13 -9.73 -29.77
CA TRP A 124 -13.28 -8.64 -29.27
C TRP A 124 -11.76 -8.97 -29.30
N GLU A 125 -11.39 -10.24 -29.17
CA GLU A 125 -9.98 -10.67 -29.19
C GLU A 125 -9.30 -10.45 -30.56
N SER A 126 -10.08 -10.44 -31.65
CA SER A 126 -9.56 -10.18 -33.00
C SER A 126 -9.56 -8.69 -33.38
N GLN A 127 -10.13 -7.83 -32.52
CA GLN A 127 -10.21 -6.41 -32.82
C GLN A 127 -8.86 -5.72 -32.63
N THR A 128 -8.47 -4.96 -33.67
CA THR A 128 -7.23 -4.18 -33.66
C THR A 128 -7.53 -2.71 -33.91
N GLY A 129 -6.73 -1.81 -33.35
CA GLY A 129 -6.92 -0.38 -33.49
C GLY A 129 -6.13 0.44 -32.49
N THR A 130 -6.57 1.68 -32.26
CA THR A 130 -6.03 2.49 -31.18
C THR A 130 -6.69 2.04 -29.86
N PRO A 131 -5.92 1.67 -28.85
CA PRO A 131 -6.47 1.27 -27.56
C PRO A 131 -7.35 2.35 -26.92
N THR A 132 -8.52 1.95 -26.46
CA THR A 132 -9.49 2.83 -25.76
C THR A 132 -9.82 2.32 -24.37
N ASN A 133 -9.51 1.07 -24.08
CA ASN A 133 -9.76 0.42 -22.81
C ASN A 133 -8.60 -0.50 -22.44
N TYR A 134 -8.51 -0.85 -21.18
CA TYR A 134 -7.67 -1.96 -20.72
C TYR A 134 -8.52 -2.99 -19.97
N TYR A 135 -7.98 -4.18 -19.84
CA TYR A 135 -8.54 -5.24 -19.01
C TYR A 135 -7.43 -6.00 -18.29
N ILE A 136 -7.79 -6.62 -17.17
CA ILE A 136 -6.88 -7.45 -16.38
C ILE A 136 -7.35 -8.90 -16.49
N ARG A 137 -6.42 -9.80 -16.72
CA ARG A 137 -6.65 -11.24 -16.65
C ARG A 137 -5.60 -11.92 -15.82
N GLN A 138 -5.95 -13.07 -15.26
CA GLN A 138 -4.98 -13.95 -14.65
C GLN A 138 -4.34 -14.80 -15.74
N ARG A 139 -3.04 -15.00 -15.66
CA ARG A 139 -2.35 -15.93 -16.54
C ARG A 139 -2.82 -17.36 -16.29
N THR A 140 -2.82 -18.22 -17.30
CA THR A 140 -3.31 -19.59 -17.20
C THR A 140 -2.58 -20.46 -16.17
N ASP A 141 -1.32 -20.12 -15.87
CA ASP A 141 -0.52 -20.77 -14.84
C ASP A 141 -0.72 -20.19 -13.42
N ASN A 142 -1.64 -19.25 -13.26
CA ASN A 142 -1.96 -18.55 -12.02
C ASN A 142 -0.78 -17.82 -11.33
N THR A 143 0.36 -17.65 -12.02
CA THR A 143 1.55 -17.06 -11.42
C THR A 143 1.58 -15.54 -11.46
N LEU A 144 1.01 -14.94 -12.50
CA LEU A 144 1.04 -13.48 -12.72
C LEU A 144 -0.28 -12.98 -13.28
N LYS A 145 -0.63 -11.75 -12.90
CA LYS A 145 -1.69 -10.98 -13.58
C LYS A 145 -1.12 -10.39 -14.88
N GLN A 146 -1.97 -10.27 -15.89
CA GLN A 146 -1.66 -9.64 -17.17
C GLN A 146 -2.61 -8.49 -17.42
N ILE A 147 -2.08 -7.43 -18.01
CA ILE A 147 -2.89 -6.33 -18.55
C ILE A 147 -2.98 -6.47 -20.05
N GLY A 148 -4.18 -6.34 -20.59
CA GLY A 148 -4.46 -6.31 -22.02
C GLY A 148 -5.01 -4.96 -22.43
N LEU A 149 -4.79 -4.62 -23.71
CA LEU A 149 -5.32 -3.42 -24.35
C LEU A 149 -6.44 -3.79 -25.30
N TYR A 150 -7.48 -2.99 -25.33
CA TYR A 150 -8.61 -3.18 -26.24
C TYR A 150 -8.97 -1.86 -26.94
N PRO A 151 -9.07 -1.87 -28.28
CA PRO A 151 -8.58 -2.89 -29.23
C PRO A 151 -7.07 -3.12 -29.11
N ALA A 152 -6.57 -4.27 -29.60
CA ALA A 152 -5.13 -4.51 -29.67
C ALA A 152 -4.43 -3.50 -30.59
N PRO A 153 -3.27 -2.94 -30.23
CA PRO A 153 -2.62 -1.91 -31.02
C PRO A 153 -2.23 -2.44 -32.42
N VAL A 154 -2.47 -1.66 -33.47
CA VAL A 154 -1.86 -1.84 -34.81
C VAL A 154 -0.56 -1.06 -34.91
N SER A 155 0.28 -1.35 -35.91
CA SER A 155 1.58 -0.67 -36.08
C SER A 155 1.48 0.87 -36.07
N ALA A 156 0.41 1.44 -36.66
CA ALA A 156 0.15 2.89 -36.66
C ALA A 156 -0.38 3.43 -35.32
N SER A 157 -0.69 2.58 -34.36
CA SER A 157 -1.23 2.96 -33.07
C SER A 157 -0.45 2.35 -31.89
N THR A 158 0.80 1.96 -32.12
CA THR A 158 1.70 1.60 -31.01
C THR A 158 2.02 2.81 -30.14
N GLY A 159 2.38 2.59 -28.90
CA GLY A 159 2.66 3.67 -27.95
C GLY A 159 3.20 3.14 -26.63
N THR A 160 3.32 4.03 -25.66
CA THR A 160 3.75 3.70 -24.31
C THR A 160 2.53 3.60 -23.39
N VAL A 161 2.41 2.48 -22.70
CA VAL A 161 1.41 2.26 -21.66
C VAL A 161 2.04 2.60 -20.31
N TYR A 162 1.38 3.43 -19.54
CA TYR A 162 1.77 3.81 -18.18
C TYR A 162 0.77 3.20 -17.21
N ILE A 163 1.28 2.51 -16.21
CA ILE A 163 0.46 1.84 -15.20
C ILE A 163 0.82 2.40 -13.84
N THR A 164 -0.11 3.14 -13.24
CA THR A 164 -0.02 3.51 -11.82
C THR A 164 -0.68 2.42 -11.01
N TYR A 165 0.02 1.89 -10.02
CA TYR A 165 -0.48 0.77 -9.23
C TYR A 165 -0.06 0.87 -7.77
N ALA A 166 -0.85 0.22 -6.91
CA ALA A 166 -0.49 -0.02 -5.52
C ALA A 166 0.51 -1.17 -5.44
N VAL A 167 1.61 -0.95 -4.71
CA VAL A 167 2.73 -1.88 -4.60
C VAL A 167 2.77 -2.52 -3.21
N MET A 168 3.12 -3.81 -3.17
CA MET A 168 3.38 -4.53 -1.92
C MET A 168 4.69 -4.02 -1.29
N PRO A 169 4.74 -3.77 0.02
CA PRO A 169 5.99 -3.43 0.68
C PRO A 169 6.96 -4.61 0.65
N ASN A 170 8.25 -4.30 0.55
CA ASN A 170 9.32 -5.30 0.70
C ASN A 170 9.34 -5.84 2.13
N ASP A 171 9.69 -7.11 2.26
CA ASP A 171 9.90 -7.71 3.58
C ASP A 171 11.15 -7.12 4.24
N LEU A 172 11.02 -6.80 5.51
CA LEU A 172 12.13 -6.37 6.35
C LEU A 172 12.95 -7.60 6.75
N SER A 173 14.26 -7.52 6.63
CA SER A 173 15.21 -8.60 6.99
C SER A 173 16.32 -8.09 7.90
N ASP A 174 16.88 -6.95 7.55
CA ASP A 174 18.00 -6.35 8.29
C ASP A 174 17.52 -5.42 9.39
N SER A 175 18.26 -5.35 10.48
CA SER A 175 17.93 -4.54 11.66
C SER A 175 17.79 -3.04 11.35
N SER A 176 18.43 -2.57 10.28
CA SER A 176 18.40 -1.19 9.76
C SER A 176 17.28 -0.93 8.77
N ASP A 177 16.55 -1.96 8.32
CA ASP A 177 15.46 -1.80 7.37
C ASP A 177 14.36 -0.91 7.93
N VAL A 178 13.80 -0.07 7.07
CA VAL A 178 12.72 0.86 7.40
C VAL A 178 11.43 0.37 6.75
N PRO A 179 10.31 0.29 7.51
CA PRO A 179 9.01 -0.14 6.99
C PRO A 179 8.54 0.67 5.78
N PHE A 180 7.61 0.06 5.03
CA PHE A 180 6.94 0.71 3.91
C PHE A 180 7.90 1.23 2.85
N ASN A 181 8.93 0.42 2.52
CA ASN A 181 9.97 0.75 1.54
C ASN A 181 10.73 2.04 1.87
N GLY A 182 10.81 2.43 3.14
CA GLY A 182 11.49 3.65 3.59
C GLY A 182 10.80 4.95 3.18
N ALA A 183 9.52 4.92 2.83
CA ALA A 183 8.77 6.11 2.45
C ALA A 183 8.72 7.13 3.60
N SER A 184 9.45 8.24 3.46
CA SER A 184 9.65 9.24 4.53
C SER A 184 8.35 9.86 5.04
N TRP A 185 7.34 10.00 4.20
CA TRP A 185 6.03 10.53 4.57
C TRP A 185 5.20 9.57 5.43
N LEU A 186 5.57 8.26 5.48
CA LEU A 186 4.95 7.23 6.32
C LEU A 186 5.57 7.11 7.71
N VAL A 187 6.70 7.76 7.95
CA VAL A 187 7.39 7.74 9.25
C VAL A 187 6.49 8.05 10.45
N PRO A 188 5.58 9.04 10.40
CA PRO A 188 4.66 9.31 11.50
C PRO A 188 3.74 8.14 11.87
N TYR A 189 3.54 7.19 10.95
CA TYR A 189 2.61 6.07 11.12
C TYR A 189 3.29 4.76 11.54
N HIS A 190 4.63 4.74 11.72
CA HIS A 190 5.36 3.55 12.19
C HIS A 190 4.88 3.09 13.57
N LYS A 191 4.38 4.02 14.40
CA LYS A 191 3.78 3.67 15.69
C LYS A 191 2.54 2.79 15.51
N GLY A 192 1.68 3.08 14.55
CA GLY A 192 0.51 2.26 14.23
C GLY A 192 0.86 0.82 13.87
N LEU A 193 1.99 0.61 13.17
CA LEU A 193 2.52 -0.73 12.88
C LEU A 193 2.93 -1.46 14.16
N SER A 194 3.65 -0.80 15.07
CA SER A 194 4.03 -1.36 16.37
C SER A 194 2.81 -1.71 17.24
N ASP A 195 1.80 -0.84 17.27
CA ASP A 195 0.57 -1.07 18.02
C ASP A 195 -0.22 -2.24 17.42
N TYR A 196 -0.32 -2.34 16.09
CA TYR A 196 -0.99 -3.45 15.41
C TYR A 196 -0.37 -4.80 15.78
N VAL A 197 0.97 -4.92 15.68
CA VAL A 197 1.69 -6.15 16.05
C VAL A 197 1.52 -6.47 17.53
N SER A 198 1.57 -5.45 18.40
CA SER A 198 1.31 -5.65 19.85
C SER A 198 -0.09 -6.21 20.10
N GLY A 199 -1.10 -5.72 19.37
CA GLY A 199 -2.46 -6.25 19.42
C GLY A 199 -2.54 -7.70 18.97
N ARG A 200 -1.86 -8.07 17.88
CA ARG A 200 -1.79 -9.46 17.39
C ARG A 200 -1.16 -10.39 18.42
N ILE A 201 -0.07 -9.97 19.05
CA ILE A 201 0.58 -10.75 20.12
C ILE A 201 -0.37 -10.94 21.30
N LYS A 202 -1.05 -9.88 21.75
CA LYS A 202 -2.03 -9.98 22.85
C LYS A 202 -3.20 -10.89 22.52
N GLN A 203 -3.66 -10.88 21.26
CA GLN A 203 -4.67 -11.80 20.77
C GLN A 203 -4.19 -13.26 20.82
N ILE A 204 -2.96 -13.55 20.41
CA ILE A 204 -2.34 -14.87 20.49
C ILE A 204 -2.21 -15.32 21.95
N GLU A 205 -1.91 -14.40 22.88
CA GLU A 205 -1.86 -14.66 24.34
C GLU A 205 -3.25 -14.85 24.97
N GLY A 206 -4.35 -14.73 24.22
CA GLY A 206 -5.72 -14.81 24.75
C GLY A 206 -6.18 -13.58 25.54
N LYS A 207 -5.44 -12.46 25.46
CA LYS A 207 -5.73 -11.21 26.17
C LYS A 207 -6.55 -10.26 25.29
N THR A 208 -7.79 -10.64 25.02
CA THR A 208 -8.66 -9.97 24.04
C THR A 208 -8.89 -8.49 24.35
N ASP A 209 -9.05 -8.11 25.62
CA ASP A 209 -9.30 -6.71 25.99
C ASP A 209 -8.07 -5.83 25.71
N GLU A 210 -6.86 -6.31 26.09
CA GLU A 210 -5.61 -5.62 25.78
C GLU A 210 -5.39 -5.52 24.27
N ALA A 211 -5.68 -6.61 23.53
CA ALA A 211 -5.57 -6.63 22.07
C ALA A 211 -6.48 -5.59 21.41
N THR A 212 -7.73 -5.48 21.88
CA THR A 212 -8.70 -4.49 21.37
C THR A 212 -8.18 -3.07 21.55
N GLY A 213 -7.58 -2.75 22.71
CA GLY A 213 -6.98 -1.45 22.95
C GLY A 213 -5.87 -1.09 21.93
N TYR A 214 -4.98 -2.05 21.65
CA TYR A 214 -3.92 -1.86 20.65
C TYR A 214 -4.46 -1.73 19.23
N PHE A 215 -5.46 -2.52 18.84
CA PHE A 215 -6.09 -2.40 17.52
C PHE A 215 -6.82 -1.06 17.34
N GLN A 216 -7.41 -0.52 18.40
CA GLN A 216 -8.02 0.83 18.34
C GLN A 216 -6.95 1.92 18.12
N LEU A 217 -5.80 1.83 18.78
CA LEU A 217 -4.68 2.76 18.55
C LEU A 217 -4.15 2.65 17.12
N ALA A 218 -3.90 1.43 16.64
CA ALA A 218 -3.46 1.20 15.28
C ALA A 218 -4.49 1.69 14.25
N GLY A 219 -5.78 1.43 14.47
CA GLY A 219 -6.88 1.90 13.62
C GLY A 219 -6.96 3.42 13.54
N ALA A 220 -6.73 4.13 14.65
CA ALA A 220 -6.68 5.59 14.66
C ALA A 220 -5.53 6.12 13.77
N GLU A 221 -4.34 5.52 13.84
CA GLU A 221 -3.20 5.92 12.99
C GLU A 221 -3.46 5.58 11.51
N ILE A 222 -4.06 4.44 11.20
CA ILE A 222 -4.45 4.06 9.84
C ILE A 222 -5.50 5.04 9.26
N ASN A 223 -6.46 5.47 10.06
CA ASN A 223 -7.45 6.46 9.63
C ASN A 223 -6.82 7.82 9.37
N ARG A 224 -5.92 8.29 10.23
CA ARG A 224 -5.13 9.52 9.98
C ARG A 224 -4.33 9.42 8.68
N MET A 225 -3.74 8.26 8.42
CA MET A 225 -3.03 7.99 7.17
C MET A 225 -3.96 8.10 5.96
N ARG A 226 -5.18 7.52 6.02
CA ARG A 226 -6.20 7.62 4.96
C ARG A 226 -6.62 9.07 4.71
N GLU A 227 -6.88 9.83 5.76
CA GLU A 227 -7.23 11.25 5.66
C GLU A 227 -6.13 12.02 4.94
N ARG A 228 -4.88 11.83 5.38
CA ARG A 228 -3.72 12.50 4.76
C ARG A 228 -3.52 12.10 3.31
N LEU A 229 -3.72 10.84 2.97
CA LEU A 229 -3.64 10.37 1.59
C LEU A 229 -4.73 10.96 0.71
N GLY A 230 -5.97 11.09 1.24
CA GLY A 230 -7.08 11.72 0.52
C GLY A 230 -6.83 13.19 0.18
N GLU A 231 -5.94 13.87 0.92
CA GLU A 231 -5.51 15.24 0.64
C GLU A 231 -4.47 15.34 -0.49
N LEU A 232 -3.85 14.23 -0.89
CA LEU A 232 -2.84 14.23 -1.94
C LEU A 232 -3.49 14.29 -3.34
N PRO A 233 -3.08 15.23 -4.21
CA PRO A 233 -3.79 15.51 -5.48
C PRO A 233 -3.78 14.35 -6.49
N ASN A 234 -2.90 13.38 -6.33
CA ASN A 234 -2.76 12.22 -7.24
C ASN A 234 -3.05 10.87 -6.56
N TYR A 235 -3.60 10.89 -5.36
CA TYR A 235 -3.91 9.68 -4.63
C TYR A 235 -5.32 9.17 -4.96
N THR A 236 -5.42 7.91 -5.33
CA THR A 236 -6.71 7.21 -5.46
C THR A 236 -6.87 6.28 -4.27
N PRO A 237 -7.86 6.52 -3.38
CA PRO A 237 -8.10 5.65 -2.24
C PRO A 237 -8.45 4.24 -2.69
N GLY A 238 -7.89 3.23 -2.03
CA GLY A 238 -8.33 1.85 -2.19
C GLY A 238 -9.79 1.71 -1.78
N MET A 239 -10.61 1.12 -2.64
CA MET A 239 -11.96 0.75 -2.24
C MET A 239 -11.88 -0.41 -1.26
N VAL A 240 -12.14 -0.13 0.01
CA VAL A 240 -12.36 -1.20 1.00
C VAL A 240 -13.75 -1.78 0.73
N THR A 241 -13.82 -2.83 -0.08
CA THR A 241 -15.02 -3.68 -0.19
C THR A 241 -15.06 -4.63 1.00
N GLY A 242 -15.20 -4.08 2.19
CA GLY A 242 -15.39 -4.81 3.43
C GLY A 242 -16.48 -4.12 4.24
N SER A 243 -17.76 -4.41 3.93
CA SER A 243 -18.81 -4.11 4.88
C SER A 243 -18.57 -4.99 6.11
N VAL A 244 -18.16 -4.37 7.19
CA VAL A 244 -18.32 -4.97 8.52
C VAL A 244 -19.84 -5.10 8.71
N GLY A 245 -20.35 -6.30 8.44
CA GLY A 245 -21.72 -6.65 8.73
C GLY A 245 -21.96 -6.50 10.23
N THR A 246 -22.60 -5.42 10.63
CA THR A 246 -23.25 -5.34 11.91
C THR A 246 -24.43 -6.29 11.87
N SER A 247 -24.23 -7.53 12.33
CA SER A 247 -25.34 -8.44 12.61
C SER A 247 -26.08 -7.90 13.83
N GLY A 248 -27.05 -7.03 13.57
CA GLY A 248 -28.05 -6.67 14.55
C GLY A 248 -28.95 -7.88 14.80
N GLY A 249 -28.61 -8.68 15.81
CA GLY A 249 -29.50 -9.69 16.37
C GLY A 249 -30.68 -8.99 17.05
N THR A 250 -31.83 -8.92 16.39
CA THR A 250 -33.09 -8.66 17.05
C THR A 250 -33.62 -10.00 17.59
N ASN A 251 -33.42 -10.20 18.88
CA ASN A 251 -34.21 -11.19 19.63
C ASN A 251 -35.67 -10.71 19.70
N ARG A 252 -36.57 -11.51 19.21
CA ARG A 252 -37.97 -11.63 19.66
C ARG A 252 -38.21 -13.03 20.09
#